data_dcc82fcb7c6d55d162b9ac5ad91adb72
#
_entry.id   dcc82fcb7c6d55d162b9ac5ad91adb72
#
_cell.length_a   1.000
_cell.length_b   1.000
_cell.length_c   1.000
_cell.angle_alpha   90.00
_cell.angle_beta   90.00
_cell.angle_gamma   90.00
#
_symmetry.space_group_name_H-M   'P 1'
#
loop_
_entity.id
_entity.type
_entity.pdbx_description
1 polymer ?
#
loop_
_entity_poly.entity_id
_entity_poly.type
_entity_poly.pdbx_seq_one_letter_code
_entity_poly.pdbx_strand_id
1 'polypeptide(L)'
;KTKGSVYMQGLDIDYAAYAWATYTSFDNVSEQEPIGEGKTYAFYAVYDGSGCTISGISFVNKRKGSYDTGMFGDNRGILRNIAIVSEYTGGQDSYIGFGSNIAGSRAVAYGGVLAGRNSRTIRNCAAAGYTLTLYTYRNSTTCVGGLVGSNYGTIRECAAETPRIKLSATYANVKLGGVG
;
A
#
# COMPACT_ATOMS: atom_id res chain seq x y z
N LYS A 1 -0.17 20.87 4.70
CA LYS A 1 1.27 20.55 4.50
C LYS A 1 1.81 19.97 5.80
N THR A 2 2.23 18.71 5.79
CA THR A 2 2.68 17.96 6.99
C THR A 2 4.20 18.05 7.24
N LYS A 3 4.90 18.92 6.48
CA LYS A 3 6.36 19.07 6.59
C LYS A 3 6.76 19.50 8.01
N GLY A 4 7.63 18.69 8.64
CA GLY A 4 8.13 18.94 10.00
C GLY A 4 7.23 18.43 11.12
N SER A 5 6.05 17.90 10.84
CA SER A 5 5.20 17.27 11.86
C SER A 5 5.69 15.86 12.20
N VAL A 6 5.40 15.43 13.42
CA VAL A 6 5.62 14.05 13.89
C VAL A 6 4.27 13.50 14.35
N TYR A 7 3.88 12.39 13.76
CA TYR A 7 2.70 11.63 14.15
C TYR A 7 3.18 10.37 14.86
N MET A 8 2.67 10.12 16.04
CA MET A 8 2.98 8.91 16.82
C MET A 8 1.72 8.09 16.99
N GLN A 9 1.80 6.80 16.68
CA GLN A 9 0.72 5.86 16.95
C GLN A 9 0.71 5.55 18.44
N GLY A 10 -0.42 5.72 19.10
CA GLY A 10 -0.56 5.50 20.54
C GLY A 10 -1.22 4.16 20.92
N LEU A 11 -1.85 3.50 19.96
CA LEU A 11 -2.57 2.23 20.14
C LEU A 11 -2.50 1.39 18.86
N ASP A 12 -2.76 0.10 18.97
CA ASP A 12 -3.00 -0.75 17.81
C ASP A 12 -4.25 -0.27 17.04
N ILE A 13 -4.19 -0.36 15.73
CA ILE A 13 -5.28 0.05 14.84
C ILE A 13 -5.80 -1.18 14.11
N ASP A 14 -7.08 -1.50 14.31
CA ASP A 14 -7.78 -2.54 13.57
C ASP A 14 -8.71 -1.92 12.53
N TYR A 15 -8.24 -1.94 11.27
CA TYR A 15 -9.05 -1.47 10.14
C TYR A 15 -10.17 -2.44 9.76
N ALA A 16 -10.06 -3.73 10.08
CA ALA A 16 -11.10 -4.70 9.78
C ALA A 16 -12.37 -4.42 10.61
N ALA A 17 -12.21 -4.08 11.89
CA ALA A 17 -13.32 -3.69 12.74
C ALA A 17 -14.05 -2.45 12.22
N TYR A 18 -13.34 -1.51 11.63
CA TYR A 18 -13.93 -0.31 11.04
C TYR A 18 -14.59 -0.59 9.68
N ALA A 19 -13.97 -1.40 8.83
CA ALA A 19 -14.46 -1.70 7.50
C ALA A 19 -15.79 -2.48 7.55
N TRP A 20 -15.93 -3.45 8.43
CA TRP A 20 -17.16 -4.23 8.57
C TRP A 20 -18.38 -3.38 8.95
N ALA A 21 -18.21 -2.28 9.65
CA ALA A 21 -19.31 -1.37 10.02
C ALA A 21 -19.85 -0.57 8.82
N THR A 22 -19.11 -0.51 7.71
CA THR A 22 -19.45 0.33 6.55
C THR A 22 -19.72 -0.44 5.25
N TYR A 23 -19.49 -1.75 5.19
CA TYR A 23 -19.60 -2.54 3.97
C TYR A 23 -20.93 -3.27 3.84
N THR A 24 -21.79 -2.86 2.91
CA THR A 24 -23.01 -3.58 2.54
C THR A 24 -23.02 -4.14 1.12
N SER A 25 -22.01 -3.88 0.29
CA SER A 25 -21.89 -4.53 -1.02
C SER A 25 -20.48 -4.47 -1.61
N PHE A 26 -20.10 -5.53 -2.35
CA PHE A 26 -18.83 -5.67 -3.05
C PHE A 26 -18.60 -4.63 -4.17
N ASP A 27 -19.62 -3.95 -4.64
CA ASP A 27 -19.54 -2.98 -5.73
C ASP A 27 -19.19 -1.56 -5.25
N ASN A 28 -19.31 -1.32 -3.95
CA ASN A 28 -18.94 -0.05 -3.32
C ASN A 28 -17.82 -0.27 -2.30
N VAL A 29 -16.68 -0.80 -2.77
CA VAL A 29 -15.45 -0.73 -1.98
C VAL A 29 -15.17 0.75 -1.81
N SER A 30 -15.40 1.28 -0.61
CA SER A 30 -15.00 2.64 -0.30
C SER A 30 -13.52 2.72 -0.64
N GLU A 31 -13.19 3.59 -1.58
CA GLU A 31 -11.82 3.83 -1.97
C GLU A 31 -11.11 4.41 -0.77
N GLN A 32 -10.51 3.56 0.07
CA GLN A 32 -9.61 4.04 1.11
C GLN A 32 -8.45 4.69 0.37
N GLU A 33 -8.37 5.99 0.50
CA GLU A 33 -7.29 6.74 -0.11
C GLU A 33 -6.01 6.55 0.71
N PRO A 34 -4.89 6.29 0.06
CA PRO A 34 -3.59 6.27 0.73
C PRO A 34 -3.30 7.60 1.41
N ILE A 35 -2.63 7.55 2.55
CA ILE A 35 -2.10 8.76 3.17
C ILE A 35 -1.05 9.33 2.22
N GLY A 36 -1.29 10.54 1.68
CA GLY A 36 -0.32 11.19 0.82
C GLY A 36 -0.25 10.60 -0.60
N GLU A 37 -1.34 10.64 -1.34
CA GLU A 37 -1.37 10.15 -2.72
C GLU A 37 -0.79 11.17 -3.71
N GLY A 38 0.09 10.67 -4.59
CA GLY A 38 0.66 11.43 -5.70
C GLY A 38 1.59 12.57 -5.28
N LYS A 39 2.17 13.24 -6.27
CA LYS A 39 3.18 14.29 -6.05
C LYS A 39 2.66 15.50 -5.26
N THR A 40 1.39 15.83 -5.42
CA THR A 40 0.79 17.03 -4.83
C THR A 40 0.50 16.86 -3.35
N TYR A 41 0.13 15.67 -2.93
CA TYR A 41 -0.29 15.34 -1.56
C TYR A 41 0.66 14.38 -0.86
N ALA A 42 1.88 14.21 -1.38
CA ALA A 42 2.87 13.32 -0.79
C ALA A 42 3.06 13.56 0.72
N PHE A 43 3.34 12.48 1.45
CA PHE A 43 3.56 12.54 2.89
C PHE A 43 4.98 13.03 3.22
N TYR A 44 5.11 14.18 3.87
CA TYR A 44 6.40 14.83 4.18
C TYR A 44 6.79 14.81 5.67
N ALA A 45 5.95 14.23 6.51
CA ALA A 45 6.14 14.20 7.96
C ALA A 45 6.95 13.00 8.44
N VAL A 46 7.07 12.85 9.73
CA VAL A 46 7.47 11.61 10.40
C VAL A 46 6.22 10.88 10.85
N TYR A 47 6.09 9.61 10.51
CA TYR A 47 5.14 8.70 11.15
C TYR A 47 5.91 7.64 11.91
N ASP A 48 5.64 7.55 13.21
CA ASP A 48 6.22 6.59 14.13
C ASP A 48 5.14 5.65 14.64
N GLY A 49 5.21 4.39 14.24
CA GLY A 49 4.28 3.36 14.71
C GLY A 49 4.47 3.00 16.18
N SER A 50 5.59 3.43 16.80
CA SER A 50 5.84 3.27 18.24
C SER A 50 5.79 1.83 18.75
N GLY A 51 5.97 0.84 17.87
CA GLY A 51 5.85 -0.58 18.18
C GLY A 51 4.41 -1.11 18.22
N CYS A 52 3.43 -0.28 17.91
CA CYS A 52 2.06 -0.72 17.74
C CYS A 52 1.83 -1.37 16.37
N THR A 53 0.78 -2.16 16.26
CA THR A 53 0.39 -2.83 15.03
C THR A 53 -0.75 -2.10 14.31
N ILE A 54 -0.80 -2.30 13.00
CA ILE A 54 -1.92 -1.91 12.15
C ILE A 54 -2.40 -3.18 11.46
N SER A 55 -3.66 -3.54 11.66
CA SER A 55 -4.23 -4.76 11.10
C SER A 55 -5.43 -4.49 10.20
N GLY A 56 -5.79 -5.49 9.39
CA GLY A 56 -7.01 -5.49 8.61
C GLY A 56 -7.09 -4.47 7.48
N ILE A 57 -5.96 -3.88 7.05
CA ILE A 57 -5.96 -2.97 5.90
C ILE A 57 -6.32 -3.75 4.64
N SER A 58 -7.31 -3.25 3.89
CA SER A 58 -7.69 -3.78 2.60
C SER A 58 -7.93 -2.63 1.63
N PHE A 59 -7.10 -2.55 0.59
CA PHE A 59 -7.23 -1.52 -0.43
C PHE A 59 -7.49 -2.17 -1.79
N VAL A 60 -8.44 -1.62 -2.52
CA VAL A 60 -8.62 -1.92 -3.94
C VAL A 60 -8.60 -0.61 -4.70
N ASN A 61 -7.50 -0.32 -5.36
CA ASN A 61 -7.41 0.86 -6.20
C ASN A 61 -7.62 0.50 -7.67
N LYS A 62 -8.76 0.89 -8.22
CA LYS A 62 -9.13 0.70 -9.63
C LYS A 62 -9.16 2.03 -10.40
N ARG A 63 -8.46 3.05 -9.91
CA ARG A 63 -8.50 4.39 -10.51
C ARG A 63 -7.90 4.43 -11.91
N LYS A 64 -8.40 5.38 -12.67
CA LYS A 64 -7.84 5.72 -13.99
C LYS A 64 -6.58 6.57 -13.81
N GLY A 65 -5.47 6.17 -14.45
CA GLY A 65 -4.23 6.96 -14.45
C GLY A 65 -3.09 6.33 -13.68
N SER A 66 -2.07 7.12 -13.40
CA SER A 66 -0.94 6.71 -12.57
C SER A 66 -1.24 7.00 -11.12
N TYR A 67 -0.98 6.04 -10.24
CA TYR A 67 -1.24 6.18 -8.81
C TYR A 67 -0.28 5.36 -7.96
N ASP A 68 -0.22 5.74 -6.71
CA ASP A 68 0.57 5.10 -5.67
C ASP A 68 -0.39 4.51 -4.62
N THR A 69 -0.28 3.23 -4.32
CA THR A 69 -1.19 2.51 -3.41
C THR A 69 -0.44 1.80 -2.30
N GLY A 70 -0.96 1.89 -1.10
CA GLY A 70 -0.48 1.33 0.15
C GLY A 70 -1.09 2.11 1.30
N MET A 71 -0.68 1.86 2.54
CA MET A 71 -1.08 2.74 3.64
C MET A 71 -0.64 4.19 3.36
N PHE A 72 0.56 4.35 2.80
CA PHE A 72 1.05 5.62 2.25
C PHE A 72 1.15 5.54 0.73
N GLY A 73 0.70 6.57 0.02
CA GLY A 73 0.87 6.65 -1.43
C GLY A 73 2.31 6.99 -1.80
N ASP A 74 2.72 8.26 -1.68
CA ASP A 74 4.09 8.74 -1.93
C ASP A 74 4.74 9.23 -0.62
N ASN A 75 5.64 8.43 -0.07
CA ASN A 75 6.42 8.81 1.10
C ASN A 75 7.61 9.66 0.72
N ARG A 76 7.62 10.91 1.19
CA ARG A 76 8.74 11.86 1.14
C ARG A 76 9.17 12.33 2.53
N GLY A 77 8.72 11.63 3.54
CA GLY A 77 9.05 11.82 4.95
C GLY A 77 9.80 10.63 5.53
N ILE A 78 9.55 10.36 6.77
CA ILE A 78 10.13 9.23 7.50
C ILE A 78 9.00 8.34 8.02
N LEU A 79 9.01 7.07 7.63
CA LEU A 79 8.17 6.03 8.19
C LEU A 79 9.04 5.13 9.06
N ARG A 80 8.64 4.91 10.31
CA ARG A 80 9.45 4.09 11.22
C ARG A 80 8.62 3.33 12.24
N ASN A 81 9.16 2.20 12.70
CA ASN A 81 8.58 1.38 13.78
C ASN A 81 7.13 0.98 13.50
N ILE A 82 6.81 0.63 12.25
CA ILE A 82 5.45 0.32 11.79
C ILE A 82 5.37 -1.18 11.52
N ALA A 83 4.43 -1.85 12.15
CA ALA A 83 4.08 -3.23 11.84
C ALA A 83 2.67 -3.26 11.22
N ILE A 84 2.55 -3.78 9.99
CA ILE A 84 1.27 -3.97 9.31
C ILE A 84 1.06 -5.46 9.16
N VAL A 85 -0.03 -5.98 9.73
CA VAL A 85 -0.35 -7.40 9.71
C VAL A 85 -1.72 -7.65 9.10
N SER A 86 -1.83 -8.72 8.32
CA SER A 86 -3.13 -9.22 7.91
C SER A 86 -3.68 -10.07 9.03
N GLU A 87 -4.81 -9.69 9.60
CA GLU A 87 -5.56 -10.62 10.45
C GLU A 87 -6.42 -11.50 9.56
N TYR A 88 -6.11 -12.78 9.58
CA TYR A 88 -6.94 -13.80 8.97
C TYR A 88 -8.12 -14.10 9.90
N THR A 89 -9.20 -13.37 9.75
CA THR A 89 -10.45 -13.68 10.46
C THR A 89 -11.45 -14.34 9.52
N GLY A 90 -11.50 -15.67 9.56
CA GLY A 90 -12.64 -16.41 9.02
C GLY A 90 -12.78 -16.50 7.50
N GLY A 91 -11.69 -16.65 6.76
CA GLY A 91 -11.72 -17.04 5.34
C GLY A 91 -11.72 -15.91 4.31
N GLN A 92 -11.66 -14.67 4.73
CA GLN A 92 -11.41 -13.53 3.85
C GLN A 92 -9.94 -13.12 4.00
N ASP A 93 -9.13 -13.42 2.99
CA ASP A 93 -7.75 -12.93 2.93
C ASP A 93 -7.77 -11.39 2.92
N SER A 94 -7.10 -10.74 3.85
CA SER A 94 -6.79 -9.31 3.70
C SER A 94 -5.96 -9.15 2.43
N TYR A 95 -6.46 -8.40 1.46
CA TYR A 95 -5.78 -8.25 0.19
C TYR A 95 -5.62 -6.78 -0.17
N ILE A 96 -4.53 -6.50 -0.84
CA ILE A 96 -4.29 -5.20 -1.44
C ILE A 96 -4.35 -5.39 -2.95
N GLY A 97 -5.34 -4.77 -3.56
CA GLY A 97 -5.55 -4.81 -4.99
C GLY A 97 -4.94 -3.59 -5.68
N PHE A 98 -4.11 -3.82 -6.66
CA PHE A 98 -3.51 -2.78 -7.49
C PHE A 98 -3.95 -2.98 -8.92
N GLY A 99 -4.32 -1.93 -9.61
CA GLY A 99 -4.62 -2.10 -11.01
C GLY A 99 -4.91 -0.80 -11.75
N SER A 100 -4.40 -0.67 -12.94
CA SER A 100 -4.79 0.38 -13.87
C SER A 100 -5.93 -0.13 -14.75
N ASN A 101 -7.10 0.46 -14.63
CA ASN A 101 -8.30 0.08 -15.41
C ASN A 101 -8.43 0.89 -16.70
N ILE A 102 -7.34 1.32 -17.33
CA ILE A 102 -7.41 2.07 -18.57
C ILE A 102 -6.79 1.29 -19.71
N ALA A 103 -7.64 0.79 -20.59
CA ALA A 103 -7.21 0.33 -21.89
C ALA A 103 -6.54 1.50 -22.66
N GLY A 104 -5.28 1.31 -23.06
CA GLY A 104 -4.58 2.25 -23.94
C GLY A 104 -3.78 3.36 -23.27
N SER A 105 -3.75 3.47 -21.94
CA SER A 105 -2.92 4.47 -21.26
C SER A 105 -1.55 3.91 -20.87
N ARG A 106 -0.51 4.73 -20.98
CA ARG A 106 0.82 4.43 -20.40
C ARG A 106 0.86 4.71 -18.90
N ALA A 107 -0.18 4.29 -18.17
CA ALA A 107 -0.27 4.50 -16.75
C ALA A 107 0.79 3.67 -16.00
N VAL A 108 1.32 4.24 -14.93
CA VAL A 108 2.24 3.55 -14.03
C VAL A 108 1.62 3.51 -12.65
N ALA A 109 1.43 2.31 -12.12
CA ALA A 109 0.94 2.08 -10.78
C ALA A 109 2.07 1.52 -9.90
N TYR A 110 2.21 2.09 -8.71
CA TYR A 110 3.13 1.59 -7.69
C TYR A 110 2.33 1.11 -6.48
N GLY A 111 2.59 -0.11 -6.05
CA GLY A 111 1.85 -0.73 -4.96
C GLY A 111 2.74 -1.44 -3.95
N GLY A 112 2.50 -1.19 -2.68
CA GLY A 112 3.11 -1.91 -1.56
C GLY A 112 2.19 -1.89 -0.34
N VAL A 113 2.39 -2.78 0.61
CA VAL A 113 1.53 -2.79 1.81
C VAL A 113 1.72 -1.49 2.60
N LEU A 114 2.95 -1.06 2.81
CA LEU A 114 3.26 0.16 3.54
C LEU A 114 3.20 1.39 2.64
N ALA A 115 3.84 1.36 1.48
CA ALA A 115 3.86 2.53 0.59
C ALA A 115 3.87 2.15 -0.89
N GLY A 116 3.14 2.90 -1.70
CA GLY A 116 3.25 2.81 -3.16
C GLY A 116 4.62 3.22 -3.63
N ARG A 117 5.10 4.37 -3.20
CA ARG A 117 6.41 4.93 -3.51
C ARG A 117 7.13 5.43 -2.27
N ASN A 118 8.42 5.19 -2.21
CA ASN A 118 9.30 5.78 -1.20
C ASN A 118 10.39 6.62 -1.83
N SER A 119 10.46 7.90 -1.47
CA SER A 119 11.49 8.85 -1.90
C SER A 119 12.37 9.35 -0.75
N ARG A 120 12.19 8.83 0.47
CA ARG A 120 12.98 9.23 1.65
C ARG A 120 13.35 8.03 2.52
N THR A 121 12.86 7.94 3.73
CA THR A 121 13.33 6.93 4.70
C THR A 121 12.20 6.06 5.21
N ILE A 122 12.41 4.76 5.13
CA ILE A 122 11.61 3.73 5.81
C ILE A 122 12.58 2.91 6.66
N ARG A 123 12.29 2.75 7.95
CA ARG A 123 13.15 1.98 8.85
C ARG A 123 12.37 1.24 9.93
N ASN A 124 12.86 0.06 10.29
CA ASN A 124 12.26 -0.78 11.32
C ASN A 124 10.75 -0.96 11.07
N CYS A 125 10.39 -1.34 9.82
CA CYS A 125 9.01 -1.55 9.42
C CYS A 125 8.82 -2.97 8.89
N ALA A 126 7.66 -3.54 9.14
CA ALA A 126 7.29 -4.87 8.67
C ALA A 126 5.88 -4.90 8.08
N ALA A 127 5.68 -5.78 7.10
CA ALA A 127 4.36 -6.13 6.58
C ALA A 127 4.27 -7.65 6.46
N ALA A 128 3.19 -8.25 6.97
CA ALA A 128 3.02 -9.69 6.98
C ALA A 128 1.60 -10.14 6.66
N GLY A 129 1.48 -11.30 6.02
CA GLY A 129 0.23 -12.02 5.82
C GLY A 129 -0.64 -11.54 4.65
N TYR A 130 -0.24 -10.54 3.87
CA TYR A 130 -1.06 -9.97 2.82
C TYR A 130 -1.03 -10.74 1.51
N THR A 131 -2.20 -10.93 0.90
CA THR A 131 -2.32 -11.30 -0.51
C THR A 131 -2.29 -10.04 -1.37
N LEU A 132 -1.32 -9.94 -2.27
CA LEU A 132 -1.25 -8.85 -3.25
C LEU A 132 -1.93 -9.29 -4.54
N THR A 133 -2.95 -8.56 -4.97
CA THR A 133 -3.67 -8.85 -6.22
C THR A 133 -3.45 -7.72 -7.22
N LEU A 134 -2.95 -8.09 -8.39
CA LEU A 134 -2.64 -7.15 -9.46
C LEU A 134 -3.65 -7.28 -10.60
N TYR A 135 -4.22 -6.15 -10.98
CA TYR A 135 -5.08 -6.01 -12.16
C TYR A 135 -4.39 -5.05 -13.13
N THR A 136 -3.86 -5.53 -14.23
CA THR A 136 -3.16 -4.68 -15.18
C THR A 136 -3.74 -4.82 -16.58
N TYR A 137 -3.80 -3.71 -17.31
CA TYR A 137 -4.31 -3.64 -18.66
C TYR A 137 -3.21 -3.28 -19.67
N ARG A 138 -3.53 -3.37 -20.96
CA ARG A 138 -2.58 -3.09 -22.07
C ARG A 138 -1.84 -1.77 -21.87
N ASN A 139 -0.54 -1.80 -22.13
CA ASN A 139 0.36 -0.65 -22.11
C ASN A 139 0.55 0.03 -20.74
N SER A 140 0.08 -0.57 -19.65
CA SER A 140 0.37 -0.09 -18.30
C SER A 140 1.62 -0.76 -17.73
N THR A 141 2.26 -0.10 -16.76
CA THR A 141 3.33 -0.68 -15.95
C THR A 141 2.87 -0.71 -14.51
N THR A 142 2.92 -1.88 -13.88
CA THR A 142 2.61 -2.02 -12.46
C THR A 142 3.83 -2.56 -11.73
N CYS A 143 4.30 -1.80 -10.73
CA CYS A 143 5.40 -2.19 -9.86
C CYS A 143 4.85 -2.49 -8.47
N VAL A 144 5.11 -3.69 -7.96
CA VAL A 144 4.59 -4.13 -6.67
C VAL A 144 5.70 -4.75 -5.85
N GLY A 145 5.78 -4.31 -4.60
CA GLY A 145 6.63 -4.91 -3.58
C GLY A 145 5.83 -5.32 -2.36
N GLY A 146 6.31 -6.29 -1.61
CA GLY A 146 5.67 -6.72 -0.38
C GLY A 146 5.53 -5.59 0.65
N LEU A 147 6.48 -4.69 0.70
CA LEU A 147 6.45 -3.51 1.57
C LEU A 147 6.26 -2.23 0.75
N VAL A 148 7.03 -2.03 -0.32
CA VAL A 148 7.06 -0.80 -1.12
C VAL A 148 7.05 -1.12 -2.61
N GLY A 149 6.19 -0.46 -3.39
CA GLY A 149 6.07 -0.69 -4.83
C GLY A 149 7.22 -0.12 -5.65
N SER A 150 7.77 1.02 -5.25
CA SER A 150 8.93 1.64 -5.89
C SER A 150 9.76 2.43 -4.89
N ASN A 151 11.05 2.14 -4.82
CA ASN A 151 11.96 2.78 -3.88
C ASN A 151 13.02 3.64 -4.56
N TYR A 152 13.02 4.92 -4.26
CA TYR A 152 14.05 5.91 -4.62
C TYR A 152 14.79 6.45 -3.39
N GLY A 153 14.41 5.99 -2.20
CA GLY A 153 14.98 6.41 -0.92
C GLY A 153 15.76 5.32 -0.22
N THR A 154 15.72 5.35 1.08
CA THR A 154 16.40 4.36 1.94
C THR A 154 15.37 3.46 2.62
N ILE A 155 15.56 2.15 2.53
CA ILE A 155 14.83 1.13 3.31
C ILE A 155 15.88 0.39 4.13
N ARG A 156 15.69 0.28 5.44
CA ARG A 156 16.59 -0.46 6.32
C ARG A 156 15.87 -1.10 7.50
N GLU A 157 16.37 -2.24 7.96
CA GLU A 157 15.79 -2.97 9.10
C GLU A 157 14.30 -3.30 8.85
N CYS A 158 13.94 -3.63 7.61
CA CYS A 158 12.57 -3.86 7.21
C CYS A 158 12.37 -5.29 6.70
N ALA A 159 11.16 -5.79 6.89
CA ALA A 159 10.76 -7.11 6.41
C ALA A 159 9.41 -7.06 5.69
N ALA A 160 9.24 -7.95 4.73
CA ALA A 160 7.95 -8.20 4.08
C ALA A 160 7.74 -9.70 3.92
N GLU A 161 6.64 -10.19 4.46
CA GLU A 161 6.17 -11.55 4.26
C GLU A 161 4.86 -11.50 3.48
N THR A 162 4.94 -11.83 2.19
CA THR A 162 3.79 -11.84 1.29
C THR A 162 3.50 -13.28 0.88
N PRO A 163 2.51 -13.94 1.52
CA PRO A 163 2.26 -15.37 1.28
C PRO A 163 1.77 -15.65 -0.13
N ARG A 164 1.15 -14.68 -0.80
CA ARG A 164 0.60 -14.86 -2.13
C ARG A 164 0.60 -13.58 -2.97
N ILE A 165 1.01 -13.71 -4.21
CA ILE A 165 0.82 -12.68 -5.23
C ILE A 165 -0.08 -13.28 -6.33
N LYS A 166 -1.26 -12.69 -6.54
CA LYS A 166 -2.20 -13.03 -7.63
C LYS A 166 -2.04 -12.03 -8.76
N LEU A 167 -1.81 -12.51 -9.96
CA LEU A 167 -1.64 -11.67 -11.14
C LEU A 167 -2.78 -11.92 -12.12
N SER A 168 -3.52 -10.86 -12.45
CA SER A 168 -4.44 -10.82 -13.58
C SER A 168 -3.97 -9.72 -14.53
N ALA A 169 -3.19 -10.09 -15.54
CA ALA A 169 -2.58 -9.15 -16.47
C ALA A 169 -2.92 -9.50 -17.91
N THR A 170 -3.25 -8.48 -18.69
CA THR A 170 -3.47 -8.60 -20.14
C THR A 170 -2.55 -7.62 -20.86
N TYR A 171 -1.47 -8.13 -21.48
CA TYR A 171 -0.50 -7.33 -22.24
C TYR A 171 0.08 -6.12 -21.48
N ALA A 172 0.44 -6.32 -20.23
CA ALA A 172 1.00 -5.29 -19.35
C ALA A 172 2.41 -5.65 -18.88
N ASN A 173 3.18 -4.64 -18.48
CA ASN A 173 4.47 -4.82 -17.82
C ASN A 173 4.27 -4.89 -16.30
N VAL A 174 4.72 -5.99 -15.71
CA VAL A 174 4.66 -6.17 -14.26
C VAL A 174 6.07 -6.32 -13.70
N LYS A 175 6.37 -5.57 -12.64
CA LYS A 175 7.61 -5.68 -11.88
C LYS A 175 7.28 -6.05 -10.45
N LEU A 176 7.89 -7.11 -9.95
CA LEU A 176 7.67 -7.63 -8.61
C LEU A 176 8.97 -7.55 -7.81
N GLY A 177 8.89 -7.07 -6.57
CA GLY A 177 9.99 -7.04 -5.62
C GLY A 177 9.59 -7.65 -4.28
N GLY A 178 10.53 -8.12 -3.50
CA GLY A 178 10.27 -8.62 -2.15
C GLY A 178 9.95 -7.47 -1.19
N VAL A 179 10.95 -6.66 -0.86
CA VAL A 179 10.77 -5.50 0.03
C VAL A 179 10.45 -4.24 -0.77
N GLY A 180 11.08 -4.07 -1.91
CA GLY A 180 10.88 -2.90 -2.78
C GLY A 180 11.72 -2.97 -4.05
#